data_ad98e4728cccec3df046d712df146fc6
#
_entry.id   ad98e4728cccec3df046d712df146fc6
#
_cell.length_a   1.000
_cell.length_b   1.000
_cell.length_c   1.000
_cell.angle_alpha   90.00
_cell.angle_beta   90.00
_cell.angle_gamma   90.00
#
_symmetry.space_group_name_H-M   'P 1'
#
loop_
_entity.id
_entity.type
_entity.pdbx_description
1 polymer ?
#
loop_
_entity_poly.entity_id
_entity_poly.type
_entity_poly.pdbx_seq_one_letter_code
_entity_poly.pdbx_strand_id
1 'polypeptide(L)'
;MINYPQLLKIDKSGNEKLHDKNNVSVCFATFDDTIGPVSAYHKHLDDVTASDIVVKVMIGSLSLHTDNNSELCGESIIPFGKQNMIAFSYFFTIPAPKLRGGQRSCSLIILMDAKDQLQMYRLAPFLSSQCKKVSDIIKDKYMFGKSLPNVVKQGIDSLLDVQSYKVEIEEFYAARKITITKSKTKGSMQFLNKVIKKDLDKAILAILIGKPVVVTGDEVMTEIAIASLELFAPHKELKKVFWTNQIVEADLIGTRKNLAKAYDDAVIVDLIKGKISGGESSKFCRDLLSSLRGIDEKSVEGKINERISEIITSASLLSELAMRKEITKGDISNVAPMFNSEKMGIIVTIAKSMNPVSTNKIEYLAPIIAREASTYDVFA
;
A
#
# COMPACT_ATOMS: atom_id res chain seq x y z
N MET A 1 14.54 18.37 -3.52
CA MET A 1 13.25 18.26 -4.23
C MET A 1 13.01 16.79 -4.41
N ILE A 2 12.03 16.21 -3.72
CA ILE A 2 11.58 14.84 -3.97
C ILE A 2 10.95 14.89 -5.35
N ASN A 3 11.58 14.24 -6.35
CA ASN A 3 10.90 13.93 -7.58
C ASN A 3 9.85 12.88 -7.26
N TYR A 4 8.64 13.32 -6.89
CA TYR A 4 7.49 12.46 -7.07
C TYR A 4 7.48 12.09 -8.57
N PRO A 5 7.45 10.79 -8.93
CA PRO A 5 7.29 10.43 -10.32
C PRO A 5 6.02 11.11 -10.79
N GLN A 6 6.21 12.03 -11.63
CA GLN A 6 5.33 12.98 -12.28
C GLN A 6 3.88 12.53 -12.36
N LEU A 7 3.00 13.23 -11.64
CA LEU A 7 1.60 13.43 -12.04
C LEU A 7 1.50 14.26 -13.35
N LEU A 8 2.63 14.63 -13.92
CA LEU A 8 2.77 15.40 -15.14
C LEU A 8 3.31 14.49 -16.25
N LYS A 9 2.47 14.11 -17.19
CA LYS A 9 2.92 13.65 -18.50
C LYS A 9 3.23 14.87 -19.33
N ILE A 10 4.50 15.07 -19.65
CA ILE A 10 4.93 16.05 -20.65
C ILE A 10 4.54 15.48 -22.03
N ASP A 11 3.72 16.19 -22.78
CA ASP A 11 3.45 15.84 -24.16
C ASP A 11 4.65 16.19 -25.05
N LYS A 12 4.64 15.72 -26.30
CA LYS A 12 5.72 15.96 -27.27
C LYS A 12 5.95 17.44 -27.63
N SER A 13 5.10 18.36 -27.14
CA SER A 13 5.19 19.81 -27.35
C SER A 13 5.80 20.55 -26.16
N GLY A 14 6.20 19.84 -25.08
CA GLY A 14 6.82 20.45 -23.91
C GLY A 14 5.84 21.16 -22.97
N ASN A 15 4.53 21.06 -23.21
CA ASN A 15 3.52 21.59 -22.31
C ASN A 15 3.20 20.58 -21.20
N GLU A 16 3.34 21.01 -19.94
CA GLU A 16 2.87 20.27 -18.79
C GLU A 16 1.35 20.18 -18.85
N LYS A 17 0.82 19.06 -19.33
CA LYS A 17 -0.59 18.73 -19.05
C LYS A 17 -0.70 18.34 -17.59
N LEU A 18 -1.23 19.25 -16.79
CA LEU A 18 -1.80 18.86 -15.51
C LEU A 18 -2.77 17.69 -15.80
N HIS A 19 -2.48 16.52 -15.22
CA HIS A 19 -3.49 15.46 -15.17
C HIS A 19 -4.76 16.08 -14.61
N ASP A 20 -5.87 15.91 -15.33
CA ASP A 20 -7.17 16.44 -14.98
C ASP A 20 -7.39 16.32 -13.47
N LYS A 21 -7.75 17.42 -12.83
CA LYS A 21 -8.10 17.47 -11.39
C LYS A 21 -9.21 16.47 -10.99
N ASN A 22 -9.77 15.78 -11.98
CA ASN A 22 -10.93 14.90 -11.88
C ASN A 22 -10.60 13.42 -11.63
N ASN A 23 -9.33 13.04 -11.47
CA ASN A 23 -8.97 11.61 -11.27
C ASN A 23 -9.12 11.12 -9.82
N VAL A 24 -9.49 11.98 -8.90
CA VAL A 24 -9.75 11.63 -7.50
C VAL A 24 -11.23 11.83 -7.22
N SER A 25 -11.86 10.83 -6.63
CA SER A 25 -13.24 10.88 -6.18
C SER A 25 -13.32 10.62 -4.69
N VAL A 26 -14.34 11.16 -4.04
CA VAL A 26 -14.59 10.91 -2.62
C VAL A 26 -16.01 10.48 -2.38
N CYS A 27 -16.20 9.65 -1.36
CA CYS A 27 -17.50 9.24 -0.88
C CYS A 27 -17.52 9.17 0.65
N PHE A 28 -18.58 9.66 1.26
CA PHE A 28 -18.89 9.46 2.66
C PHE A 28 -20.05 8.47 2.77
N ALA A 29 -19.77 7.32 3.37
CA ALA A 29 -20.69 6.23 3.54
C ALA A 29 -21.18 6.13 4.99
N THR A 30 -22.44 5.79 5.16
CA THR A 30 -23.04 5.47 6.46
C THR A 30 -23.84 4.18 6.36
N PHE A 31 -23.98 3.49 7.48
CA PHE A 31 -24.85 2.30 7.54
C PHE A 31 -26.24 2.70 8.01
N ASP A 32 -27.25 2.56 7.15
CA ASP A 32 -28.66 2.73 7.50
C ASP A 32 -29.24 1.40 7.98
N ASP A 33 -30.01 1.43 9.06
CA ASP A 33 -30.52 0.22 9.71
C ASP A 33 -31.60 -0.51 8.90
N THR A 34 -32.22 0.20 7.96
CA THR A 34 -33.32 -0.32 7.15
C THR A 34 -32.86 -0.79 5.77
N ILE A 35 -32.01 0.01 5.14
CA ILE A 35 -31.57 -0.22 3.74
C ILE A 35 -30.10 -0.64 3.64
N GLY A 36 -29.36 -0.64 4.76
CA GLY A 36 -27.95 -1.05 4.78
C GLY A 36 -26.96 0.08 4.44
N PRO A 37 -25.83 -0.24 3.81
CA PRO A 37 -24.84 0.76 3.44
C PRO A 37 -25.36 1.76 2.42
N VAL A 38 -25.22 3.08 2.73
CA VAL A 38 -25.67 4.17 1.85
C VAL A 38 -24.59 5.21 1.65
N SER A 39 -24.52 5.80 0.46
CA SER A 39 -23.73 6.98 0.18
C SER A 39 -24.46 8.22 0.72
N ALA A 40 -23.96 8.79 1.81
CA ALA A 40 -24.49 10.03 2.37
C ALA A 40 -24.01 11.26 1.60
N TYR A 41 -22.84 11.17 0.97
CA TYR A 41 -22.26 12.20 0.11
C TYR A 41 -21.19 11.58 -0.81
N HIS A 42 -21.16 12.01 -2.05
CA HIS A 42 -20.07 11.68 -2.97
C HIS A 42 -19.79 12.83 -3.93
N LYS A 43 -18.62 12.81 -4.53
CA LYS A 43 -18.20 13.80 -5.53
C LYS A 43 -17.28 13.14 -6.55
N HIS A 44 -17.47 13.51 -7.83
CA HIS A 44 -16.82 12.94 -9.00
C HIS A 44 -17.15 11.43 -9.22
N LEU A 45 -18.34 11.02 -8.77
CA LEU A 45 -18.90 9.69 -8.98
C LEU A 45 -20.37 9.86 -9.39
N ASP A 46 -20.89 8.95 -10.18
CA ASP A 46 -22.33 8.79 -10.38
C ASP A 46 -22.96 7.98 -9.23
N ASP A 47 -24.27 8.14 -9.04
CA ASP A 47 -25.01 7.51 -7.93
C ASP A 47 -24.90 5.99 -7.90
N VAL A 48 -24.90 5.34 -9.07
CA VAL A 48 -24.82 3.88 -9.20
C VAL A 48 -23.45 3.38 -8.77
N THR A 49 -22.40 3.99 -9.30
CA THR A 49 -21.02 3.67 -8.95
C THR A 49 -20.73 3.94 -7.45
N ALA A 50 -21.22 5.06 -6.93
CA ALA A 50 -21.08 5.39 -5.50
C ALA A 50 -21.75 4.34 -4.62
N SER A 51 -22.97 3.91 -4.98
CA SER A 51 -23.71 2.87 -4.25
C SER A 51 -22.98 1.53 -4.26
N ASP A 52 -22.50 1.08 -5.43
CA ASP A 52 -21.74 -0.18 -5.56
C ASP A 52 -20.46 -0.18 -4.72
N ILE A 53 -19.73 0.94 -4.71
CA ILE A 53 -18.51 1.11 -3.95
C ILE A 53 -18.81 1.07 -2.44
N VAL A 54 -19.81 1.83 -2.00
CA VAL A 54 -20.21 1.91 -0.60
C VAL A 54 -20.60 0.55 -0.04
N VAL A 55 -21.41 -0.21 -0.77
CA VAL A 55 -21.83 -1.55 -0.35
C VAL A 55 -20.61 -2.46 -0.15
N LYS A 56 -19.70 -2.51 -1.11
CA LYS A 56 -18.50 -3.37 -1.02
C LYS A 56 -17.57 -2.93 0.11
N VAL A 57 -17.33 -1.63 0.24
CA VAL A 57 -16.46 -1.07 1.28
C VAL A 57 -17.05 -1.33 2.66
N MET A 58 -18.30 -0.99 2.90
CA MET A 58 -18.93 -1.11 4.21
C MET A 58 -19.12 -2.57 4.65
N ILE A 59 -19.50 -3.46 3.74
CA ILE A 59 -19.62 -4.90 4.08
C ILE A 59 -18.25 -5.51 4.38
N GLY A 60 -17.23 -5.17 3.58
CA GLY A 60 -15.87 -5.64 3.80
C GLY A 60 -15.31 -5.24 5.15
N SER A 61 -15.62 -4.05 5.61
CA SER A 61 -15.10 -3.50 6.88
C SER A 61 -15.87 -3.90 8.11
N LEU A 62 -17.17 -4.13 8.02
CA LEU A 62 -17.95 -4.67 9.15
C LEU A 62 -17.39 -6.03 9.62
N SER A 63 -16.75 -6.78 8.73
CA SER A 63 -16.08 -8.03 9.09
C SER A 63 -14.75 -7.85 9.83
N LEU A 64 -14.15 -6.66 9.82
CA LEU A 64 -12.90 -6.36 10.53
C LEU A 64 -13.10 -5.99 12.01
N HIS A 65 -14.34 -5.69 12.42
CA HIS A 65 -14.64 -5.08 13.72
C HIS A 65 -15.49 -5.99 14.62
N THR A 66 -14.90 -7.05 15.14
CA THR A 66 -15.62 -7.99 16.05
C THR A 66 -15.15 -7.95 17.51
N ASP A 67 -14.16 -7.15 17.85
CA ASP A 67 -13.70 -7.06 19.24
C ASP A 67 -14.32 -5.88 19.99
N ASN A 68 -14.92 -6.19 21.14
CA ASN A 68 -15.96 -5.45 21.84
C ASN A 68 -15.55 -4.18 22.61
N ASN A 69 -14.35 -3.59 22.49
CA ASN A 69 -13.93 -2.59 23.49
C ASN A 69 -13.05 -1.41 23.06
N SER A 70 -13.02 -1.00 21.80
CA SER A 70 -12.28 0.24 21.43
C SER A 70 -13.03 1.06 20.40
N GLU A 71 -12.79 2.38 20.35
CA GLU A 71 -13.24 3.23 19.24
C GLU A 71 -12.87 2.55 17.92
N LEU A 72 -13.90 2.07 17.22
CA LEU A 72 -13.74 1.36 15.98
C LEU A 72 -13.26 2.35 14.91
N CYS A 73 -11.97 2.42 14.68
CA CYS A 73 -11.40 3.08 13.53
C CYS A 73 -10.41 2.13 12.86
N GLY A 74 -10.39 2.15 11.54
CA GLY A 74 -9.51 1.30 10.75
C GLY A 74 -9.40 1.81 9.33
N GLU A 75 -8.39 1.33 8.63
CA GLU A 75 -8.14 1.69 7.24
C GLU A 75 -7.98 0.44 6.39
N SER A 76 -8.41 0.51 5.14
CA SER A 76 -8.14 -0.52 4.15
C SER A 76 -7.96 0.08 2.75
N ILE A 77 -7.27 -0.65 1.87
CA ILE A 77 -7.12 -0.31 0.46
C ILE A 77 -7.77 -1.42 -0.33
N ILE A 78 -8.80 -1.07 -1.13
CA ILE A 78 -9.67 -2.02 -1.80
C ILE A 78 -9.63 -1.77 -3.32
N PRO A 79 -9.17 -2.73 -4.13
CA PRO A 79 -9.22 -2.61 -5.58
C PRO A 79 -10.63 -2.92 -6.12
N PHE A 80 -11.07 -2.15 -7.09
CA PHE A 80 -12.33 -2.27 -7.82
C PHE A 80 -12.06 -2.56 -9.30
N GLY A 81 -11.78 -3.81 -9.63
CA GLY A 81 -11.39 -4.20 -11.00
C GLY A 81 -12.41 -3.84 -12.08
N LYS A 82 -13.73 -4.02 -11.82
CA LYS A 82 -14.78 -3.66 -12.79
C LYS A 82 -14.83 -2.16 -13.10
N GLN A 83 -14.55 -1.31 -12.11
CA GLN A 83 -14.56 0.14 -12.26
C GLN A 83 -13.18 0.70 -12.62
N ASN A 84 -12.16 -0.16 -12.71
CA ASN A 84 -10.76 0.24 -12.90
C ASN A 84 -10.28 1.29 -11.88
N MET A 85 -10.68 1.11 -10.62
CA MET A 85 -10.40 2.03 -9.52
C MET A 85 -9.73 1.32 -8.36
N ILE A 86 -9.05 2.09 -7.51
CA ILE A 86 -8.58 1.69 -6.19
C ILE A 86 -9.11 2.66 -5.15
N ALA A 87 -9.60 2.15 -4.03
CA ALA A 87 -10.13 2.94 -2.93
C ALA A 87 -9.25 2.84 -1.69
N PHE A 88 -8.96 3.97 -1.06
CA PHE A 88 -8.57 4.06 0.34
C PHE A 88 -9.83 4.30 1.16
N SER A 89 -10.03 3.52 2.20
CA SER A 89 -11.21 3.56 3.05
C SER A 89 -10.79 3.73 4.51
N TYR A 90 -11.35 4.74 5.18
CA TYR A 90 -11.15 5.01 6.59
C TYR A 90 -12.45 4.84 7.36
N PHE A 91 -12.48 3.84 8.25
CA PHE A 91 -13.63 3.48 9.07
C PHE A 91 -13.64 4.19 10.39
N PHE A 92 -14.82 4.61 10.84
CA PHE A 92 -15.05 5.16 12.15
C PHE A 92 -16.53 4.99 12.54
N THR A 93 -16.84 5.25 13.79
CA THR A 93 -18.21 5.26 14.27
C THR A 93 -18.63 6.63 14.76
N ILE A 94 -19.92 6.93 14.62
CA ILE A 94 -20.55 8.11 15.22
C ILE A 94 -21.54 7.67 16.29
N PRO A 95 -21.73 8.45 17.38
CA PRO A 95 -22.72 8.14 18.41
C PRO A 95 -24.13 8.08 17.82
N ALA A 96 -24.85 7.00 18.12
CA ALA A 96 -26.25 6.81 17.71
C ALA A 96 -27.03 6.11 18.83
N PRO A 97 -27.38 6.81 19.92
CA PRO A 97 -27.95 6.23 21.14
C PRO A 97 -29.25 5.43 20.95
N LYS A 98 -29.97 5.67 19.85
CA LYS A 98 -31.20 4.94 19.48
C LYS A 98 -30.95 3.59 18.83
N LEU A 99 -29.70 3.29 18.43
CA LEU A 99 -29.34 2.05 17.78
C LEU A 99 -28.92 0.98 18.77
N ARG A 100 -29.13 -0.29 18.39
CA ARG A 100 -28.55 -1.43 19.09
C ARG A 100 -27.02 -1.33 19.00
N GLY A 101 -26.35 -1.12 20.15
CA GLY A 101 -24.90 -0.87 20.21
C GLY A 101 -24.51 0.59 20.34
N GLY A 102 -25.46 1.55 20.28
CA GLY A 102 -25.20 2.97 20.56
C GLY A 102 -24.34 3.72 19.54
N GLN A 103 -23.96 3.07 18.46
CA GLN A 103 -23.04 3.62 17.46
C GLN A 103 -23.47 3.28 16.03
N ARG A 104 -23.13 4.12 15.08
CA ARG A 104 -23.35 3.93 13.65
C ARG A 104 -22.01 3.89 12.92
N SER A 105 -21.85 2.87 12.11
CA SER A 105 -20.65 2.71 11.26
C SER A 105 -20.65 3.69 10.09
N CYS A 106 -19.51 4.31 9.86
CA CYS A 106 -19.26 5.26 8.80
C CYS A 106 -17.93 4.96 8.10
N SER A 107 -17.79 5.39 6.86
CA SER A 107 -16.52 5.34 6.13
C SER A 107 -16.31 6.58 5.27
N LEU A 108 -15.09 7.10 5.28
CA LEU A 108 -14.59 8.04 4.28
C LEU A 108 -13.82 7.23 3.22
N ILE A 109 -14.18 7.39 1.96
CA ILE A 109 -13.64 6.62 0.85
C ILE A 109 -13.04 7.59 -0.16
N ILE A 110 -11.76 7.40 -0.48
CA ILE A 110 -11.03 8.17 -1.49
C ILE A 110 -10.69 7.20 -2.60
N LEU A 111 -11.05 7.54 -3.84
CA LEU A 111 -10.85 6.69 -5.01
C LEU A 111 -9.89 7.35 -5.99
N MET A 112 -9.06 6.52 -6.58
CA MET A 112 -8.17 6.87 -7.67
C MET A 112 -8.29 5.83 -8.79
N ASP A 113 -7.76 6.16 -9.97
CA ASP A 113 -7.60 5.20 -11.07
C ASP A 113 -6.70 4.03 -10.61
N ALA A 114 -7.02 2.81 -11.01
CA ALA A 114 -6.24 1.62 -10.65
C ALA A 114 -4.77 1.69 -11.08
N LYS A 115 -4.45 2.44 -12.15
CA LYS A 115 -3.06 2.70 -12.57
C LYS A 115 -2.23 3.45 -11.51
N ASP A 116 -2.90 4.19 -10.60
CA ASP A 116 -2.28 5.00 -9.55
C ASP A 116 -2.20 4.25 -8.20
N GLN A 117 -2.41 2.93 -8.21
CA GLN A 117 -2.45 2.11 -6.98
C GLN A 117 -1.20 2.25 -6.11
N LEU A 118 0.00 2.34 -6.71
CA LEU A 118 1.25 2.52 -5.94
C LEU A 118 1.27 3.86 -5.20
N GLN A 119 0.71 4.89 -5.81
CA GLN A 119 0.56 6.18 -5.17
C GLN A 119 -0.43 6.11 -4.01
N MET A 120 -1.54 5.38 -4.15
CA MET A 120 -2.49 5.16 -3.07
C MET A 120 -1.81 4.52 -1.85
N TYR A 121 -1.00 3.46 -2.05
CA TYR A 121 -0.26 2.84 -0.93
C TYR A 121 0.74 3.79 -0.27
N ARG A 122 1.45 4.61 -1.05
CA ARG A 122 2.37 5.62 -0.52
C ARG A 122 1.66 6.72 0.28
N LEU A 123 0.48 7.11 -0.15
CA LEU A 123 -0.30 8.17 0.48
C LEU A 123 -1.11 7.67 1.69
N ALA A 124 -1.33 6.37 1.83
CA ALA A 124 -2.23 5.80 2.85
C ALA A 124 -1.99 6.35 4.27
N PRO A 125 -0.76 6.44 4.81
CA PRO A 125 -0.55 6.98 6.15
C PRO A 125 -0.94 8.45 6.28
N PHE A 126 -0.73 9.25 5.22
CA PHE A 126 -1.15 10.64 5.17
C PHE A 126 -2.67 10.74 5.04
N LEU A 127 -3.27 9.98 4.13
CA LEU A 127 -4.73 9.94 3.95
C LEU A 127 -5.44 9.51 5.23
N SER A 128 -4.90 8.54 5.96
CA SER A 128 -5.41 8.13 7.27
C SER A 128 -5.47 9.32 8.24
N SER A 129 -4.40 10.11 8.32
CA SER A 129 -4.34 11.30 9.17
C SER A 129 -5.35 12.37 8.76
N GLN A 130 -5.52 12.62 7.45
CA GLN A 130 -6.51 13.60 6.96
C GLN A 130 -7.94 13.10 7.18
N CYS A 131 -8.22 11.83 6.88
CA CYS A 131 -9.53 11.22 7.14
C CYS A 131 -9.88 11.26 8.63
N LYS A 132 -8.90 11.08 9.53
CA LYS A 132 -9.11 11.23 10.97
C LYS A 132 -9.59 12.64 11.30
N LYS A 133 -8.92 13.70 10.81
CA LYS A 133 -9.35 15.09 11.02
C LYS A 133 -10.79 15.32 10.52
N VAL A 134 -11.11 14.82 9.33
CA VAL A 134 -12.46 14.95 8.74
C VAL A 134 -13.49 14.14 9.54
N SER A 135 -13.13 12.94 10.01
CA SER A 135 -14.01 12.11 10.85
C SER A 135 -14.34 12.79 12.18
N ASP A 136 -13.38 13.51 12.77
CA ASP A 136 -13.61 14.28 14.01
C ASP A 136 -14.60 15.44 13.76
N ILE A 137 -14.52 16.14 12.61
CA ILE A 137 -15.50 17.14 12.20
C ILE A 137 -16.88 16.50 12.00
N ILE A 138 -16.95 15.31 11.39
CA ILE A 138 -18.21 14.59 11.18
C ILE A 138 -18.81 14.21 12.53
N LYS A 139 -18.03 13.64 13.46
CA LYS A 139 -18.47 13.25 14.81
C LYS A 139 -19.06 14.42 15.58
N ASP A 140 -18.49 15.62 15.42
CA ASP A 140 -18.93 16.84 16.11
C ASP A 140 -20.15 17.51 15.47
N LYS A 141 -20.25 17.53 14.15
CA LYS A 141 -21.22 18.36 13.41
C LYS A 141 -22.34 17.59 12.72
N TYR A 142 -22.19 16.28 12.48
CA TYR A 142 -23.17 15.51 11.74
C TYR A 142 -24.11 14.74 12.66
N MET A 143 -25.41 14.94 12.45
CA MET A 143 -26.48 14.14 13.08
C MET A 143 -27.16 13.31 11.99
N PHE A 144 -27.19 12.01 12.17
CA PHE A 144 -27.87 11.11 11.23
C PHE A 144 -29.33 11.48 11.04
N GLY A 145 -29.82 11.38 9.80
CA GLY A 145 -31.19 11.76 9.42
C GLY A 145 -31.40 13.26 9.16
N LYS A 146 -30.36 14.08 9.33
CA LYS A 146 -30.37 15.49 8.91
C LYS A 146 -29.51 15.67 7.65
N SER A 147 -29.76 16.75 6.90
CA SER A 147 -28.93 17.13 5.78
C SER A 147 -27.48 17.35 6.23
N LEU A 148 -26.53 16.92 5.41
CA LEU A 148 -25.11 17.05 5.72
C LEU A 148 -24.70 18.53 5.81
N PRO A 149 -24.14 19.00 6.95
CA PRO A 149 -23.73 20.39 7.11
C PRO A 149 -22.66 20.79 6.08
N ASN A 150 -22.66 22.05 5.66
CA ASN A 150 -21.68 22.54 4.67
C ASN A 150 -20.22 22.39 5.14
N VAL A 151 -19.95 22.56 6.44
CA VAL A 151 -18.61 22.38 7.00
C VAL A 151 -18.13 20.93 6.85
N VAL A 152 -19.03 19.96 6.97
CA VAL A 152 -18.72 18.52 6.75
C VAL A 152 -18.46 18.25 5.28
N LYS A 153 -19.30 18.78 4.37
CA LYS A 153 -19.09 18.67 2.92
C LYS A 153 -17.73 19.25 2.51
N GLN A 154 -17.40 20.45 3.01
CA GLN A 154 -16.12 21.08 2.74
C GLN A 154 -14.93 20.23 3.27
N GLY A 155 -15.05 19.63 4.45
CA GLY A 155 -14.07 18.71 5.00
C GLY A 155 -13.86 17.49 4.11
N ILE A 156 -14.96 16.88 3.61
CA ILE A 156 -14.88 15.76 2.68
C ILE A 156 -14.28 16.19 1.33
N ASP A 157 -14.70 17.33 0.82
CA ASP A 157 -14.19 17.89 -0.45
C ASP A 157 -12.70 18.20 -0.39
N SER A 158 -12.17 18.56 0.78
CA SER A 158 -10.72 18.77 0.95
C SER A 158 -9.90 17.53 0.67
N LEU A 159 -10.47 16.33 0.83
CA LEU A 159 -9.80 15.07 0.50
C LEU A 159 -9.58 14.84 -1.01
N LEU A 160 -10.24 15.64 -1.88
CA LEU A 160 -10.03 15.59 -3.32
C LEU A 160 -8.71 16.22 -3.77
N ASP A 161 -8.20 17.18 -3.03
CA ASP A 161 -7.04 17.96 -3.43
C ASP A 161 -5.74 17.35 -2.92
N VAL A 162 -5.47 16.11 -3.36
CA VAL A 162 -4.25 15.38 -2.99
C VAL A 162 -2.98 16.12 -3.44
N GLN A 163 -3.07 17.01 -4.42
CA GLN A 163 -1.92 17.76 -4.93
C GLN A 163 -1.56 18.97 -4.06
N SER A 164 -2.55 19.63 -3.43
CA SER A 164 -2.30 20.77 -2.53
C SER A 164 -1.60 20.35 -1.25
N TYR A 165 -1.69 19.08 -0.88
CA TYR A 165 -1.08 18.53 0.32
C TYR A 165 0.43 18.26 0.22
N LYS A 166 1.10 18.62 -0.87
CA LYS A 166 2.53 18.31 -1.06
C LYS A 166 3.39 18.81 0.10
N VAL A 167 3.15 20.04 0.56
CA VAL A 167 3.86 20.63 1.70
C VAL A 167 3.46 19.94 3.01
N GLU A 168 2.16 19.71 3.22
CA GLU A 168 1.64 19.03 4.41
C GLU A 168 2.11 17.57 4.48
N ILE A 169 2.24 16.89 3.34
CA ILE A 169 2.81 15.53 3.26
C ILE A 169 4.26 15.55 3.70
N GLU A 170 5.07 16.51 3.22
CA GLU A 170 6.46 16.66 3.64
C GLU A 170 6.57 16.96 5.15
N GLU A 171 5.72 17.84 5.68
CA GLU A 171 5.66 18.16 7.12
C GLU A 171 5.18 16.97 7.96
N PHE A 172 4.18 16.21 7.48
CA PHE A 172 3.66 15.03 8.16
C PHE A 172 4.75 13.97 8.38
N TYR A 173 5.56 13.69 7.36
CA TYR A 173 6.66 12.75 7.48
C TYR A 173 7.81 13.31 8.32
N ALA A 174 8.08 14.60 8.25
CA ALA A 174 9.09 15.26 9.08
C ALA A 174 8.70 15.24 10.57
N ALA A 175 7.43 15.52 10.90
CA ALA A 175 6.94 15.53 12.29
C ALA A 175 6.97 14.15 12.96
N ARG A 176 6.82 13.07 12.18
CA ARG A 176 6.93 11.70 12.69
C ARG A 176 8.37 11.23 12.88
N LYS A 177 9.37 12.13 12.70
CA LYS A 177 10.79 11.77 12.68
C LYS A 177 11.11 10.61 11.71
N ILE A 178 10.26 10.37 10.74
CA ILE A 178 10.58 9.55 9.59
C ILE A 178 11.56 10.42 8.81
N THR A 179 12.83 10.23 9.10
CA THR A 179 13.90 10.95 8.40
C THR A 179 13.89 10.40 6.98
N ILE A 180 13.09 11.02 6.11
CA ILE A 180 13.29 10.87 4.67
C ILE A 180 14.60 11.59 4.40
N THR A 181 15.68 10.87 4.59
CA THR A 181 16.98 11.40 4.26
C THR A 181 16.98 11.48 2.74
N LYS A 182 16.83 12.71 2.21
CA LYS A 182 16.89 12.96 0.76
C LYS A 182 18.29 12.59 0.32
N SER A 183 18.48 11.38 -0.19
CA SER A 183 19.71 11.07 -0.89
C SER A 183 19.77 11.93 -2.15
N LYS A 184 20.88 12.60 -2.37
CA LYS A 184 21.21 13.20 -3.66
C LYS A 184 21.60 12.13 -4.68
N THR A 185 21.79 10.92 -4.21
CA THR A 185 22.30 9.78 -4.96
C THR A 185 21.13 9.03 -5.61
N LYS A 186 21.18 8.91 -6.92
CA LYS A 186 20.20 8.11 -7.67
C LYS A 186 20.53 6.64 -7.51
N GLY A 187 19.50 5.82 -7.20
CA GLY A 187 19.65 4.37 -7.17
C GLY A 187 20.06 3.82 -8.54
N SER A 188 20.89 2.78 -8.55
CA SER A 188 21.40 2.13 -9.75
C SER A 188 21.41 0.62 -9.61
N MET A 189 20.71 -0.06 -10.51
CA MET A 189 20.73 -1.51 -10.61
C MET A 189 22.08 -2.03 -11.08
N GLN A 190 22.77 -1.28 -11.95
CA GLN A 190 24.12 -1.63 -12.39
C GLN A 190 25.10 -1.63 -11.22
N PHE A 191 24.97 -0.68 -10.28
CA PHE A 191 25.77 -0.67 -9.06
C PHE A 191 25.55 -1.91 -8.23
N LEU A 192 24.29 -2.27 -7.95
CA LEU A 192 23.96 -3.48 -7.16
C LEU A 192 24.54 -4.73 -7.80
N ASN A 193 24.37 -4.90 -9.11
CA ASN A 193 24.89 -6.07 -9.84
C ASN A 193 26.42 -6.14 -9.85
N LYS A 194 27.10 -4.99 -9.81
CA LYS A 194 28.59 -4.92 -9.77
C LYS A 194 29.12 -5.32 -8.39
N VAL A 195 28.44 -4.87 -7.34
CA VAL A 195 28.93 -5.00 -5.96
C VAL A 195 28.43 -6.31 -5.33
N ILE A 196 27.16 -6.68 -5.54
CA ILE A 196 26.54 -7.86 -4.94
C ILE A 196 26.55 -9.01 -5.95
N LYS A 197 27.32 -10.04 -5.65
CA LYS A 197 27.53 -11.17 -6.57
C LYS A 197 26.46 -12.26 -6.49
N LYS A 198 25.84 -12.43 -5.31
CA LYS A 198 24.87 -13.50 -5.03
C LYS A 198 23.82 -13.06 -4.02
N ASP A 199 22.69 -13.74 -4.07
CA ASP A 199 21.63 -13.67 -3.05
C ASP A 199 20.91 -12.32 -2.94
N LEU A 200 20.98 -11.44 -3.97
CA LEU A 200 20.27 -10.16 -3.97
C LEU A 200 18.74 -10.34 -3.83
N ASP A 201 18.22 -11.46 -4.30
CA ASP A 201 16.82 -11.86 -4.15
C ASP A 201 16.36 -11.92 -2.68
N LYS A 202 17.26 -12.25 -1.73
CA LYS A 202 16.96 -12.27 -0.29
C LYS A 202 16.71 -10.86 0.27
N ALA A 203 17.54 -9.88 -0.15
CA ALA A 203 17.34 -8.49 0.25
C ALA A 203 16.05 -7.92 -0.34
N ILE A 204 15.75 -8.24 -1.61
CA ILE A 204 14.51 -7.82 -2.26
C ILE A 204 13.29 -8.40 -1.54
N LEU A 205 13.31 -9.70 -1.24
CA LEU A 205 12.21 -10.33 -0.50
C LEU A 205 12.03 -9.68 0.87
N ALA A 206 13.12 -9.45 1.61
CA ALA A 206 13.07 -8.78 2.91
C ALA A 206 12.37 -7.41 2.82
N ILE A 207 12.71 -6.60 1.81
CA ILE A 207 12.07 -5.30 1.56
C ILE A 207 10.57 -5.47 1.30
N LEU A 208 10.17 -6.44 0.46
CA LEU A 208 8.77 -6.68 0.11
C LEU A 208 7.93 -7.09 1.32
N ILE A 209 8.48 -7.90 2.22
CA ILE A 209 7.78 -8.38 3.42
C ILE A 209 7.99 -7.50 4.66
N GLY A 210 8.69 -6.37 4.53
CA GLY A 210 8.89 -5.41 5.61
C GLY A 210 9.95 -5.82 6.65
N LYS A 211 10.84 -6.76 6.34
CA LYS A 211 11.99 -7.07 7.20
C LYS A 211 13.10 -6.05 7.02
N PRO A 212 13.81 -5.65 8.09
CA PRO A 212 14.92 -4.71 8.00
C PRO A 212 16.06 -5.26 7.13
N VAL A 213 16.65 -4.38 6.32
CA VAL A 213 17.86 -4.68 5.55
C VAL A 213 18.99 -3.77 6.02
N VAL A 214 20.06 -4.38 6.52
CA VAL A 214 21.24 -3.68 7.03
C VAL A 214 22.36 -3.78 6.00
N VAL A 215 22.81 -2.65 5.50
CA VAL A 215 23.86 -2.53 4.49
C VAL A 215 25.16 -2.13 5.18
N THR A 216 26.24 -2.89 4.94
CA THR A 216 27.56 -2.62 5.52
C THR A 216 28.61 -2.39 4.44
N GLY A 217 29.45 -1.36 4.63
CA GLY A 217 30.50 -0.97 3.69
C GLY A 217 31.15 0.34 4.12
N ASP A 218 31.62 1.12 3.18
CA ASP A 218 31.88 2.53 3.41
C ASP A 218 30.60 3.37 3.24
N GLU A 219 30.60 4.58 3.76
CA GLU A 219 29.43 5.44 3.85
C GLU A 219 28.84 5.75 2.47
N VAL A 220 29.68 6.08 1.49
CA VAL A 220 29.25 6.46 0.13
C VAL A 220 28.63 5.25 -0.60
N MET A 221 29.31 4.10 -0.57
CA MET A 221 28.78 2.89 -1.21
C MET A 221 27.47 2.44 -0.55
N THR A 222 27.36 2.59 0.76
CA THR A 222 26.16 2.24 1.52
C THR A 222 24.99 3.14 1.13
N GLU A 223 25.21 4.43 0.96
CA GLU A 223 24.18 5.37 0.49
C GLU A 223 23.66 4.96 -0.90
N ILE A 224 24.55 4.68 -1.86
CA ILE A 224 24.19 4.25 -3.22
C ILE A 224 23.40 2.92 -3.16
N ALA A 225 23.86 1.97 -2.34
CA ALA A 225 23.21 0.68 -2.20
C ALA A 225 21.78 0.82 -1.65
N ILE A 226 21.59 1.63 -0.60
CA ILE A 226 20.27 1.90 0.00
C ILE A 226 19.34 2.57 -1.01
N ALA A 227 19.82 3.61 -1.72
CA ALA A 227 19.04 4.26 -2.78
C ALA A 227 18.66 3.29 -3.91
N SER A 228 19.54 2.31 -4.20
CA SER A 228 19.28 1.30 -5.23
C SER A 228 18.31 0.21 -4.76
N LEU A 229 18.39 -0.21 -3.50
CA LEU A 229 17.48 -1.17 -2.89
C LEU A 229 16.06 -0.59 -2.74
N GLU A 230 15.93 0.71 -2.54
CA GLU A 230 14.64 1.41 -2.48
C GLU A 230 13.81 1.23 -3.76
N LEU A 231 14.43 1.03 -4.91
CA LEU A 231 13.73 0.77 -6.18
C LEU A 231 12.77 -0.43 -6.09
N PHE A 232 13.05 -1.38 -5.21
CA PHE A 232 12.22 -2.57 -5.01
C PHE A 232 11.05 -2.38 -4.03
N ALA A 233 10.81 -1.16 -3.55
CA ALA A 233 9.65 -0.83 -2.72
C ALA A 233 8.78 0.28 -3.31
N PRO A 234 8.33 0.17 -4.59
CA PRO A 234 7.55 1.24 -5.21
C PRO A 234 6.18 1.47 -4.55
N HIS A 235 5.67 0.47 -3.83
CA HIS A 235 4.35 0.47 -3.19
C HIS A 235 4.34 1.11 -1.79
N LYS A 236 5.51 1.36 -1.20
CA LYS A 236 5.60 1.93 0.16
C LYS A 236 6.78 2.88 0.29
N GLU A 237 6.69 3.80 1.22
CA GLU A 237 7.80 4.66 1.59
C GLU A 237 8.60 3.99 2.70
N LEU A 238 9.90 3.78 2.43
CA LEU A 238 10.80 3.12 3.37
C LEU A 238 11.43 4.14 4.32
N LYS A 239 11.48 3.80 5.61
CA LYS A 239 12.30 4.50 6.59
C LYS A 239 13.76 4.14 6.33
N LYS A 240 14.57 5.14 5.95
CA LYS A 240 15.97 4.94 5.54
C LYS A 240 16.93 5.70 6.43
N VAL A 241 18.00 5.04 6.83
CA VAL A 241 19.15 5.66 7.49
C VAL A 241 20.39 5.29 6.70
N PHE A 242 20.91 6.24 5.91
CA PHE A 242 22.03 5.98 5.00
C PHE A 242 23.31 5.60 5.71
N TRP A 243 23.55 6.17 6.90
CA TRP A 243 24.68 5.83 7.75
C TRP A 243 24.42 6.12 9.21
N THR A 244 24.77 5.18 10.08
CA THR A 244 24.68 5.35 11.53
C THR A 244 25.76 4.57 12.26
N ASN A 245 26.17 5.09 13.42
CA ASN A 245 27.02 4.41 14.39
C ASN A 245 26.24 3.96 15.65
N GLN A 246 24.90 4.03 15.60
CA GLN A 246 24.00 3.63 16.68
C GLN A 246 22.98 2.63 16.15
N ILE A 247 22.39 1.84 17.05
CA ILE A 247 21.28 0.96 16.73
C ILE A 247 20.03 1.84 16.51
N VAL A 248 19.41 1.71 15.34
CA VAL A 248 18.22 2.46 14.94
C VAL A 248 17.18 1.52 14.36
N GLU A 249 15.92 1.91 14.44
CA GLU A 249 14.83 1.18 13.84
C GLU A 249 14.44 1.82 12.50
N ALA A 250 14.73 1.12 11.40
CA ALA A 250 14.41 1.55 10.05
C ALA A 250 14.31 0.32 9.10
N ASP A 251 13.72 0.52 7.90
CA ASP A 251 13.61 -0.53 6.89
C ASP A 251 14.94 -0.78 6.18
N LEU A 252 15.67 0.30 5.86
CA LEU A 252 17.02 0.23 5.25
C LEU A 252 18.01 1.00 6.11
N ILE A 253 19.08 0.31 6.54
CA ILE A 253 20.03 0.85 7.51
C ILE A 253 21.45 0.67 6.99
N GLY A 254 22.16 1.78 6.84
CA GLY A 254 23.60 1.79 6.56
C GLY A 254 24.40 1.87 7.84
N THR A 255 25.37 0.96 8.04
CA THR A 255 26.18 0.95 9.25
C THR A 255 27.49 0.17 9.09
N ARG A 256 28.31 0.22 10.15
CA ARG A 256 29.54 -0.57 10.23
C ARG A 256 29.22 -2.06 10.49
N LYS A 257 30.06 -2.93 9.95
CA LYS A 257 29.90 -4.39 10.06
C LYS A 257 29.71 -4.92 11.46
N ASN A 258 30.41 -4.34 12.44
CA ASN A 258 30.31 -4.78 13.84
C ASN A 258 28.93 -4.49 14.42
N LEU A 259 28.32 -3.36 14.05
CA LEU A 259 27.01 -2.95 14.53
C LEU A 259 25.89 -3.73 13.83
N ALA A 260 26.09 -4.15 12.59
CA ALA A 260 25.12 -4.95 11.83
C ALA A 260 24.78 -6.27 12.54
N LYS A 261 25.71 -6.83 13.32
CA LYS A 261 25.47 -8.07 14.09
C LYS A 261 24.48 -7.93 15.24
N ALA A 262 24.14 -6.70 15.63
CA ALA A 262 23.14 -6.42 16.66
C ALA A 262 21.70 -6.46 16.15
N TYR A 263 21.49 -6.66 14.86
CA TYR A 263 20.17 -6.75 14.23
C TYR A 263 19.85 -8.23 13.96
N ASP A 264 19.23 -8.90 14.93
CA ASP A 264 19.02 -10.37 14.91
C ASP A 264 18.15 -10.86 13.74
N ASP A 265 17.09 -10.14 13.38
CA ASP A 265 16.13 -10.53 12.30
C ASP A 265 16.38 -9.83 10.95
N ALA A 266 17.46 -9.07 10.83
CA ALA A 266 17.74 -8.33 9.61
C ALA A 266 18.45 -9.16 8.54
N VAL A 267 18.20 -8.79 7.28
CA VAL A 267 19.03 -9.25 6.17
C VAL A 267 20.24 -8.33 6.05
N ILE A 268 21.45 -8.90 6.12
CA ILE A 268 22.70 -8.15 6.10
C ILE A 268 23.34 -8.21 4.71
N VAL A 269 23.51 -7.05 4.09
CA VAL A 269 24.19 -6.84 2.81
C VAL A 269 25.61 -6.37 3.07
N ASP A 270 26.61 -7.25 2.90
CA ASP A 270 28.05 -6.92 3.06
C ASP A 270 28.62 -6.49 1.70
N LEU A 271 28.72 -5.18 1.46
CA LEU A 271 29.20 -4.61 0.19
C LEU A 271 30.70 -4.92 -0.05
N ILE A 272 31.48 -5.09 1.00
CA ILE A 272 32.92 -5.39 0.89
C ILE A 272 33.11 -6.81 0.35
N LYS A 273 32.35 -7.76 0.88
CA LYS A 273 32.40 -9.16 0.45
C LYS A 273 31.51 -9.47 -0.75
N GLY A 274 30.59 -8.58 -1.12
CA GLY A 274 29.58 -8.79 -2.16
C GLY A 274 28.63 -9.94 -1.83
N LYS A 275 28.30 -10.12 -0.53
CA LYS A 275 27.46 -11.22 -0.03
C LYS A 275 26.29 -10.71 0.79
N ILE A 276 25.22 -11.49 0.76
CA ILE A 276 24.04 -11.27 1.61
C ILE A 276 23.93 -12.46 2.56
N SER A 277 23.64 -12.17 3.84
CA SER A 277 23.40 -13.14 4.89
C SER A 277 22.07 -12.89 5.57
N GLY A 278 21.43 -13.94 6.08
CA GLY A 278 20.07 -13.90 6.57
C GLY A 278 19.03 -13.89 5.44
N GLY A 279 17.76 -13.90 5.83
CA GLY A 279 16.63 -13.90 4.91
C GLY A 279 16.43 -15.19 4.12
N GLU A 280 15.32 -15.25 3.41
CA GLU A 280 14.91 -16.38 2.57
C GLU A 280 15.08 -16.03 1.10
N SER A 281 15.29 -17.07 0.27
CA SER A 281 15.38 -16.91 -1.17
C SER A 281 13.99 -17.01 -1.80
N SER A 282 13.72 -16.22 -2.82
CA SER A 282 12.46 -16.23 -3.56
C SER A 282 12.69 -16.50 -5.05
N LYS A 283 11.94 -17.46 -5.62
CA LYS A 283 11.93 -17.69 -7.07
C LYS A 283 11.52 -16.43 -7.81
N PHE A 284 10.43 -15.78 -7.37
CA PHE A 284 9.95 -14.54 -7.96
C PHE A 284 11.03 -13.44 -7.99
N CYS A 285 11.73 -13.21 -6.86
CA CYS A 285 12.78 -12.19 -6.81
C CYS A 285 13.95 -12.52 -7.72
N ARG A 286 14.33 -13.81 -7.88
CA ARG A 286 15.34 -14.23 -8.84
C ARG A 286 14.90 -14.01 -10.28
N ASP A 287 13.65 -14.35 -10.61
CA ASP A 287 13.08 -14.15 -11.93
C ASP A 287 12.97 -12.66 -12.27
N LEU A 288 12.57 -11.82 -11.29
CA LEU A 288 12.60 -10.38 -11.41
C LEU A 288 14.01 -9.87 -11.73
N LEU A 289 15.02 -10.27 -10.95
CA LEU A 289 16.41 -9.90 -11.20
C LEU A 289 16.90 -10.35 -12.57
N SER A 290 16.50 -11.54 -13.01
CA SER A 290 16.85 -12.07 -14.33
C SER A 290 16.21 -11.25 -15.44
N SER A 291 14.96 -10.80 -15.26
CA SER A 291 14.24 -9.95 -16.22
C SER A 291 14.81 -8.53 -16.35
N LEU A 292 15.59 -8.09 -15.35
CA LEU A 292 16.24 -6.77 -15.36
C LEU A 292 17.63 -6.79 -16.05
N ARG A 293 18.17 -7.97 -16.38
CA ARG A 293 19.45 -8.09 -17.06
C ARG A 293 19.36 -7.53 -18.49
N GLY A 294 20.28 -6.65 -18.83
CA GLY A 294 20.35 -6.06 -20.18
C GLY A 294 19.32 -4.95 -20.44
N ILE A 295 18.49 -4.59 -19.46
CA ILE A 295 17.59 -3.46 -19.59
C ILE A 295 18.36 -2.15 -19.34
N ASP A 296 18.05 -1.12 -20.14
CA ASP A 296 18.57 0.24 -19.93
C ASP A 296 18.15 0.76 -18.55
N GLU A 297 19.11 1.40 -17.86
CA GLU A 297 18.91 1.87 -16.46
C GLU A 297 17.68 2.79 -16.32
N LYS A 298 17.34 3.55 -17.36
CA LYS A 298 16.15 4.42 -17.36
C LYS A 298 14.83 3.64 -17.32
N SER A 299 14.83 2.42 -17.85
CA SER A 299 13.64 1.56 -17.94
C SER A 299 13.51 0.58 -16.76
N VAL A 300 14.56 0.43 -15.96
CA VAL A 300 14.61 -0.51 -14.83
C VAL A 300 13.51 -0.21 -13.82
N GLU A 301 13.36 1.06 -13.41
CA GLU A 301 12.35 1.45 -12.42
C GLU A 301 10.93 1.14 -12.89
N GLY A 302 10.62 1.42 -14.17
CA GLY A 302 9.31 1.10 -14.75
C GLY A 302 9.04 -0.41 -14.74
N LYS A 303 10.06 -1.23 -15.06
CA LYS A 303 9.92 -2.69 -15.06
C LYS A 303 9.75 -3.28 -13.66
N ILE A 304 10.47 -2.76 -12.68
CA ILE A 304 10.30 -3.13 -11.28
C ILE A 304 8.88 -2.78 -10.80
N ASN A 305 8.43 -1.56 -11.10
CA ASN A 305 7.10 -1.09 -10.73
C ASN A 305 6.00 -1.99 -11.29
N GLU A 306 6.07 -2.34 -12.58
CA GLU A 306 5.11 -3.24 -13.24
C GLU A 306 5.01 -4.59 -12.50
N ARG A 307 6.15 -5.23 -12.28
CA ARG A 307 6.21 -6.57 -11.70
C ARG A 307 5.81 -6.63 -10.23
N ILE A 308 6.21 -5.64 -9.46
CA ILE A 308 5.90 -5.59 -8.01
C ILE A 308 4.45 -5.21 -7.80
N SER A 309 3.88 -4.27 -8.59
CA SER A 309 2.47 -3.89 -8.47
C SER A 309 1.53 -5.06 -8.58
N GLU A 310 1.75 -5.92 -9.56
CA GLU A 310 0.93 -7.12 -9.77
C GLU A 310 0.91 -8.01 -8.51
N ILE A 311 2.07 -8.27 -7.93
CA ILE A 311 2.18 -9.14 -6.75
C ILE A 311 1.57 -8.50 -5.51
N ILE A 312 1.80 -7.21 -5.31
CA ILE A 312 1.25 -6.47 -4.15
C ILE A 312 -0.27 -6.43 -4.21
N THR A 313 -0.84 -6.19 -5.40
CA THR A 313 -2.30 -6.19 -5.57
C THR A 313 -2.90 -7.55 -5.22
N SER A 314 -2.32 -8.63 -5.75
CA SER A 314 -2.79 -9.98 -5.44
C SER A 314 -2.61 -10.33 -3.96
N ALA A 315 -1.50 -9.92 -3.33
CA ALA A 315 -1.27 -10.15 -1.91
C ALA A 315 -2.25 -9.39 -1.02
N SER A 316 -2.57 -8.14 -1.36
CA SER A 316 -3.60 -7.36 -0.67
C SER A 316 -4.97 -8.02 -0.77
N LEU A 317 -5.37 -8.46 -1.97
CA LEU A 317 -6.64 -9.17 -2.17
C LEU A 317 -6.74 -10.45 -1.34
N LEU A 318 -5.66 -11.24 -1.30
CA LEU A 318 -5.62 -12.47 -0.50
C LEU A 318 -5.70 -12.16 1.00
N SER A 319 -4.98 -11.13 1.46
CA SER A 319 -5.02 -10.66 2.83
C SER A 319 -6.44 -10.19 3.23
N GLU A 320 -7.08 -9.38 2.39
CA GLU A 320 -8.45 -8.89 2.63
C GLU A 320 -9.47 -10.03 2.63
N LEU A 321 -9.36 -10.98 1.69
CA LEU A 321 -10.23 -12.15 1.66
C LEU A 321 -10.08 -12.99 2.94
N ALA A 322 -8.85 -13.12 3.44
CA ALA A 322 -8.58 -13.86 4.68
C ALA A 322 -9.16 -13.17 5.94
N MET A 323 -9.40 -11.86 5.91
CA MET A 323 -10.02 -11.13 7.02
C MET A 323 -11.55 -11.32 7.12
N ARG A 324 -12.22 -11.71 6.02
CA ARG A 324 -13.68 -11.90 6.03
C ARG A 324 -14.07 -13.05 6.96
N LYS A 325 -15.18 -12.92 7.70
CA LYS A 325 -15.71 -13.99 8.58
C LYS A 325 -16.09 -15.23 7.78
N GLU A 326 -16.86 -15.04 6.74
CA GLU A 326 -17.33 -16.08 5.83
C GLU A 326 -16.80 -15.82 4.43
N ILE A 327 -16.41 -16.87 3.77
CA ILE A 327 -15.90 -16.84 2.40
C ILE A 327 -16.70 -17.84 1.61
N THR A 328 -17.44 -17.36 0.64
CA THR A 328 -18.24 -18.19 -0.25
C THR A 328 -17.39 -18.67 -1.44
N LYS A 329 -17.88 -19.72 -2.11
CA LYS A 329 -17.28 -20.17 -3.36
C LYS A 329 -17.30 -19.08 -4.43
N GLY A 330 -18.35 -18.24 -4.45
CA GLY A 330 -18.46 -17.08 -5.35
C GLY A 330 -17.38 -16.02 -5.09
N ASP A 331 -17.00 -15.77 -3.83
CA ASP A 331 -15.91 -14.84 -3.49
C ASP A 331 -14.58 -15.31 -4.08
N ILE A 332 -14.31 -16.62 -4.00
CA ILE A 332 -13.09 -17.21 -4.54
C ILE A 332 -13.08 -17.12 -6.07
N SER A 333 -14.15 -17.54 -6.74
CA SER A 333 -14.24 -17.49 -8.21
C SER A 333 -14.16 -16.06 -8.76
N ASN A 334 -14.64 -15.05 -8.00
CA ASN A 334 -14.55 -13.65 -8.41
C ASN A 334 -13.12 -13.09 -8.35
N VAL A 335 -12.29 -13.56 -7.43
CA VAL A 335 -10.92 -13.06 -7.27
C VAL A 335 -9.87 -13.93 -8.00
N ALA A 336 -10.15 -15.22 -8.21
CA ALA A 336 -9.23 -16.16 -8.82
C ALA A 336 -8.59 -15.67 -10.15
N PRO A 337 -9.31 -15.01 -11.07
CA PRO A 337 -8.71 -14.48 -12.29
C PRO A 337 -7.65 -13.38 -12.08
N MET A 338 -7.56 -12.83 -10.87
CA MET A 338 -6.58 -11.79 -10.51
C MET A 338 -5.28 -12.40 -9.95
N PHE A 339 -5.21 -13.72 -9.84
CA PHE A 339 -4.04 -14.43 -9.32
C PHE A 339 -3.35 -15.19 -10.42
N ASN A 340 -2.02 -15.16 -10.37
CA ASN A 340 -1.18 -16.04 -11.16
C ASN A 340 -0.75 -17.22 -10.28
N SER A 341 -1.14 -18.43 -10.65
CA SER A 341 -0.88 -19.65 -9.88
C SER A 341 0.62 -19.90 -9.66
N GLU A 342 1.48 -19.56 -10.63
CA GLU A 342 2.93 -19.71 -10.49
C GLU A 342 3.55 -18.74 -9.48
N LYS A 343 2.91 -17.60 -9.23
CA LYS A 343 3.36 -16.57 -8.29
C LYS A 343 2.76 -16.71 -6.89
N MET A 344 1.91 -17.74 -6.68
CA MET A 344 1.18 -17.90 -5.41
C MET A 344 2.09 -17.94 -4.18
N GLY A 345 3.26 -18.53 -4.27
CA GLY A 345 4.21 -18.63 -3.15
C GLY A 345 4.65 -17.25 -2.63
N ILE A 346 5.01 -16.33 -3.51
CA ILE A 346 5.40 -14.97 -3.12
C ILE A 346 4.19 -14.14 -2.65
N ILE A 347 3.03 -14.32 -3.29
CA ILE A 347 1.78 -13.65 -2.92
C ILE A 347 1.41 -14.01 -1.47
N VAL A 348 1.45 -15.30 -1.12
CA VAL A 348 1.20 -15.78 0.25
C VAL A 348 2.19 -15.18 1.24
N THR A 349 3.48 -15.16 0.90
CA THR A 349 4.51 -14.62 1.79
C THR A 349 4.27 -13.14 2.11
N ILE A 350 3.95 -12.34 1.09
CA ILE A 350 3.66 -10.92 1.27
C ILE A 350 2.31 -10.72 1.99
N ALA A 351 1.26 -11.48 1.65
CA ALA A 351 -0.04 -11.39 2.31
C ALA A 351 0.06 -11.68 3.81
N LYS A 352 0.87 -12.67 4.21
CA LYS A 352 1.14 -12.96 5.63
C LYS A 352 1.87 -11.81 6.33
N SER A 353 2.81 -11.17 5.67
CA SER A 353 3.51 -10.00 6.23
C SER A 353 2.57 -8.80 6.40
N MET A 354 1.61 -8.63 5.49
CA MET A 354 0.58 -7.59 5.58
C MET A 354 -0.43 -7.88 6.70
N ASN A 355 -0.75 -9.16 6.94
CA ASN A 355 -1.74 -9.56 7.94
C ASN A 355 -1.31 -10.83 8.69
N PRO A 356 -0.40 -10.69 9.68
CA PRO A 356 0.10 -11.82 10.46
C PRO A 356 -0.98 -12.59 11.22
N VAL A 357 -2.05 -11.90 11.65
CA VAL A 357 -3.16 -12.50 12.41
C VAL A 357 -3.94 -13.52 11.58
N SER A 358 -4.04 -13.30 10.27
CA SER A 358 -4.80 -14.17 9.36
C SER A 358 -3.94 -15.24 8.67
N THR A 359 -2.72 -15.48 9.13
CA THR A 359 -1.74 -16.39 8.50
C THR A 359 -2.34 -17.76 8.17
N ASN A 360 -3.00 -18.44 9.13
CA ASN A 360 -3.60 -19.75 8.92
C ASN A 360 -4.69 -19.75 7.84
N LYS A 361 -5.47 -18.67 7.77
CA LYS A 361 -6.54 -18.54 6.79
C LYS A 361 -6.01 -18.22 5.41
N ILE A 362 -4.93 -17.41 5.32
CA ILE A 362 -4.19 -17.16 4.08
C ILE A 362 -3.63 -18.48 3.51
N GLU A 363 -3.00 -19.31 4.35
CA GLU A 363 -2.47 -20.61 3.95
C GLU A 363 -3.55 -21.59 3.48
N TYR A 364 -4.71 -21.56 4.11
CA TYR A 364 -5.86 -22.38 3.71
C TYR A 364 -6.46 -21.94 2.36
N LEU A 365 -6.59 -20.63 2.13
CA LEU A 365 -7.20 -20.09 0.91
C LEU A 365 -6.29 -20.20 -0.31
N ALA A 366 -5.00 -20.03 -0.13
CA ALA A 366 -4.03 -19.95 -1.23
C ALA A 366 -4.09 -21.14 -2.20
N PRO A 367 -4.08 -22.41 -1.77
CA PRO A 367 -4.17 -23.55 -2.69
C PRO A 367 -5.52 -23.64 -3.40
N ILE A 368 -6.61 -23.18 -2.76
CA ILE A 368 -7.94 -23.17 -3.35
C ILE A 368 -8.00 -22.15 -4.49
N ILE A 369 -7.51 -20.93 -4.22
CA ILE A 369 -7.44 -19.84 -5.22
C ILE A 369 -6.49 -20.22 -6.34
N ALA A 370 -5.31 -20.79 -6.04
CA ALA A 370 -4.36 -21.22 -7.06
C ALA A 370 -4.95 -22.27 -8.03
N ARG A 371 -5.71 -23.22 -7.51
CA ARG A 371 -6.39 -24.22 -8.33
C ARG A 371 -7.47 -23.59 -9.21
N GLU A 372 -8.26 -22.67 -8.65
CA GLU A 372 -9.28 -21.97 -9.42
C GLU A 372 -8.64 -21.05 -10.48
N ALA A 373 -7.58 -20.31 -10.14
CA ALA A 373 -6.82 -19.46 -11.05
C ALA A 373 -6.26 -20.26 -12.24
N SER A 374 -5.71 -21.45 -12.00
CA SER A 374 -5.15 -22.29 -13.06
C SER A 374 -6.19 -22.71 -14.12
N THR A 375 -7.48 -22.70 -13.81
CA THR A 375 -8.53 -22.97 -14.80
C THR A 375 -8.71 -21.82 -15.80
N TYR A 376 -8.37 -20.58 -15.40
CA TYR A 376 -8.43 -19.41 -16.27
C TYR A 376 -7.17 -19.25 -17.12
N ASP A 377 -5.98 -19.67 -16.62
CA ASP A 377 -4.71 -19.63 -17.36
C ASP A 377 -4.73 -20.53 -18.62
N VAL A 378 -5.60 -21.54 -18.66
CA VAL A 378 -5.74 -22.46 -19.82
C VAL A 378 -6.48 -21.81 -21.00
N PHE A 379 -7.22 -20.70 -20.76
CA PHE A 379 -8.04 -20.04 -21.78
C PHE A 379 -7.50 -18.64 -22.17
N ALA A 380 -6.37 -18.23 -21.63
CA ALA A 380 -5.69 -16.97 -21.96
C ALA A 380 -4.51 -17.21 -22.92
#